data_e6a2bcd07180b041add460463b82dbbb
#
_entry.id   e6a2bcd07180b041add460463b82dbbb
#
_cell.length_a   1.000
_cell.length_b   1.000
_cell.length_c   1.000
_cell.angle_alpha   90.00
_cell.angle_beta   90.00
_cell.angle_gamma   90.00
#
_symmetry.space_group_name_H-M   'P 1'
#
loop_
_entity.id
_entity.type
_entity.pdbx_description
1 polymer ?
#
loop_
_entity_poly.entity_id
_entity_poly.type
_entity_poly.pdbx_seq_one_letter_code
_entity_poly.pdbx_strand_id
1 'polypeptide(L)'
;MMRGKIRITRTLVITVFVSTLLIEFVLLFMHGCYDGDGLRFNLREQTFSVEEGCVCGGGLDFSSEDAADEFSVIYNKNIHAFWYDSYNPSVLDINNLPACCRVVLHDDTLLLHRLPLLPNTAYNVYRMSGCRRVRTLTIVTDQQGKVVHYRKNDF
;
A
#
# COMPACT_ATOMS: atom_id res chain seq x y z
N MET A 1 -56.37 -23.00 -5.04
CA MET A 1 -55.90 -21.61 -5.12
C MET A 1 -54.73 -21.24 -4.17
N MET A 2 -54.07 -22.19 -3.49
CA MET A 2 -52.99 -21.95 -2.50
C MET A 2 -51.54 -22.15 -3.01
N ARG A 3 -51.31 -22.82 -4.14
CA ARG A 3 -49.95 -23.14 -4.63
C ARG A 3 -49.18 -21.93 -5.20
N GLY A 4 -49.87 -20.88 -5.67
CA GLY A 4 -49.21 -19.69 -6.24
C GLY A 4 -48.57 -18.78 -5.20
N LYS A 5 -49.19 -18.60 -4.03
CA LYS A 5 -48.65 -17.72 -2.96
C LYS A 5 -47.34 -18.24 -2.35
N ILE A 6 -47.19 -19.56 -2.23
CA ILE A 6 -45.99 -20.17 -1.64
C ILE A 6 -44.75 -20.01 -2.58
N ARG A 7 -44.96 -20.07 -3.89
CA ARG A 7 -43.86 -19.87 -4.87
C ARG A 7 -43.37 -18.43 -4.89
N ILE A 8 -44.27 -17.46 -4.87
CA ILE A 8 -43.91 -16.01 -4.88
C ILE A 8 -43.12 -15.68 -3.60
N THR A 9 -43.54 -16.16 -2.45
CA THR A 9 -42.86 -15.91 -1.18
C THR A 9 -41.43 -16.51 -1.14
N ARG A 10 -41.26 -17.74 -1.65
CA ARG A 10 -39.92 -18.35 -1.73
C ARG A 10 -38.98 -17.62 -2.67
N THR A 11 -39.46 -17.23 -3.84
CA THR A 11 -38.65 -16.46 -4.79
C THR A 11 -38.26 -15.12 -4.20
N LEU A 12 -39.18 -14.42 -3.55
CA LEU A 12 -38.92 -13.13 -2.92
C LEU A 12 -37.88 -13.25 -1.78
N VAL A 13 -37.98 -14.28 -0.94
CA VAL A 13 -37.01 -14.53 0.14
C VAL A 13 -35.63 -14.83 -0.43
N ILE A 14 -35.53 -15.65 -1.47
CA ILE A 14 -34.25 -15.97 -2.11
C ILE A 14 -33.64 -14.71 -2.74
N THR A 15 -34.44 -13.88 -3.43
CA THR A 15 -33.94 -12.65 -4.05
C THR A 15 -33.42 -11.67 -3.01
N VAL A 16 -34.16 -11.48 -1.90
CA VAL A 16 -33.71 -10.61 -0.79
C VAL A 16 -32.41 -11.14 -0.18
N PHE A 17 -32.32 -12.44 0.07
CA PHE A 17 -31.12 -13.05 0.65
C PHE A 17 -29.90 -12.89 -0.26
N VAL A 18 -30.06 -13.16 -1.56
CA VAL A 18 -28.96 -12.99 -2.54
C VAL A 18 -28.53 -11.52 -2.67
N SER A 19 -29.50 -10.58 -2.66
CA SER A 19 -29.16 -9.15 -2.73
C SER A 19 -28.45 -8.66 -1.47
N THR A 20 -28.82 -9.16 -0.28
CA THR A 20 -28.13 -8.82 0.98
C THR A 20 -26.71 -9.35 0.98
N LEU A 21 -26.49 -10.61 0.56
CA LEU A 21 -25.15 -11.19 0.43
C LEU A 21 -24.28 -10.41 -0.58
N LEU A 22 -24.85 -9.98 -1.70
CA LEU A 22 -24.14 -9.17 -2.68
C LEU A 22 -23.75 -7.79 -2.11
N ILE A 23 -24.63 -7.16 -1.36
CA ILE A 23 -24.36 -5.88 -0.71
C ILE A 23 -23.25 -6.04 0.35
N GLU A 24 -23.33 -7.08 1.19
CA GLU A 24 -22.29 -7.37 2.18
C GLU A 24 -20.95 -7.68 1.51
N PHE A 25 -20.93 -8.45 0.42
CA PHE A 25 -19.72 -8.72 -0.35
C PHE A 25 -19.11 -7.44 -0.95
N VAL A 26 -19.93 -6.57 -1.53
CA VAL A 26 -19.47 -5.27 -2.06
C VAL A 26 -18.95 -4.38 -0.94
N LEU A 27 -19.62 -4.32 0.21
CA LEU A 27 -19.18 -3.53 1.36
C LEU A 27 -17.86 -4.06 1.92
N LEU A 28 -17.69 -5.38 2.06
CA LEU A 28 -16.43 -6.01 2.48
C LEU A 28 -15.30 -5.71 1.49
N PHE A 29 -15.60 -5.76 0.19
CA PHE A 29 -14.62 -5.43 -0.85
C PHE A 29 -14.22 -3.95 -0.84
N MET A 30 -15.18 -3.07 -0.59
CA MET A 30 -14.95 -1.62 -0.47
C MET A 30 -14.17 -1.26 0.81
N HIS A 31 -14.42 -1.93 1.93
CA HIS A 31 -13.66 -1.71 3.17
C HIS A 31 -12.20 -2.18 3.06
N GLY A 32 -11.93 -3.27 2.34
CA GLY A 32 -10.55 -3.74 2.09
C GLY A 32 -9.69 -2.80 1.25
N CYS A 33 -10.28 -1.76 0.65
CA CYS A 33 -9.58 -0.78 -0.19
C CYS A 33 -9.29 0.57 0.52
N TYR A 34 -9.57 0.70 1.83
CA TYR A 34 -9.62 2.03 2.47
C TYR A 34 -8.51 2.36 3.48
N ASP A 35 -7.47 1.56 3.62
CA ASP A 35 -6.41 1.80 4.60
C ASP A 35 -5.18 2.50 3.99
N GLY A 36 -5.35 3.77 3.57
CA GLY A 36 -4.26 4.60 3.03
C GLY A 36 -3.58 5.53 4.05
N ASP A 37 -4.20 5.79 5.20
CA ASP A 37 -3.89 6.98 6.03
C ASP A 37 -2.77 6.81 7.06
N GLY A 38 -2.18 5.63 7.22
CA GLY A 38 -1.23 5.34 8.29
C GLY A 38 0.26 5.58 7.97
N LEU A 39 0.64 5.97 6.74
CA LEU A 39 2.06 6.15 6.42
C LEU A 39 2.62 7.44 7.06
N ARG A 40 3.70 7.29 7.83
CA ARG A 40 4.43 8.38 8.48
C ARG A 40 5.90 8.31 8.12
N PHE A 41 6.58 9.44 8.18
CA PHE A 41 8.03 9.50 8.00
C PHE A 41 8.69 10.13 9.23
N ASN A 42 9.74 9.48 9.75
CA ASN A 42 10.57 10.00 10.82
C ASN A 42 11.86 10.56 10.25
N LEU A 43 12.02 11.90 10.26
CA LEU A 43 13.20 12.58 9.72
C LEU A 43 14.49 12.24 10.45
N ARG A 44 14.43 12.02 11.77
CA ARG A 44 15.61 11.73 12.58
C ARG A 44 16.16 10.33 12.28
N GLU A 45 15.27 9.37 12.20
CA GLU A 45 15.61 7.95 12.00
C GLU A 45 15.65 7.57 10.52
N GLN A 46 15.18 8.45 9.63
CA GLN A 46 15.08 8.17 8.19
C GLN A 46 14.24 6.93 7.90
N THR A 47 13.08 6.80 8.56
CA THR A 47 12.22 5.63 8.47
C THR A 47 10.81 5.99 8.06
N PHE A 48 10.20 5.14 7.22
CA PHE A 48 8.76 5.09 7.04
C PHE A 48 8.15 4.16 8.08
N SER A 49 6.98 4.49 8.59
CA SER A 49 6.21 3.63 9.49
C SER A 49 4.72 3.67 9.16
N VAL A 50 4.02 2.61 9.54
CA VAL A 50 2.56 2.51 9.45
C VAL A 50 2.01 2.13 10.81
N GLU A 51 0.81 2.61 11.14
CA GLU A 51 0.14 2.27 12.41
C GLU A 51 -0.33 0.82 12.42
N GLU A 52 -0.82 0.34 11.28
CA GLU A 52 -1.30 -1.03 11.14
C GLU A 52 -0.77 -1.64 9.83
N GLY A 53 -0.38 -2.90 9.91
CA GLY A 53 0.08 -3.68 8.76
C GLY A 53 1.56 -3.47 8.41
N CYS A 54 1.90 -3.68 7.14
CA CYS A 54 3.26 -3.61 6.60
C CYS A 54 3.46 -2.36 5.75
N VAL A 55 4.56 -1.68 5.93
CA VAL A 55 4.95 -0.54 5.06
C VAL A 55 5.02 -0.96 3.60
N CYS A 56 5.57 -2.14 3.33
CA CYS A 56 5.74 -2.66 1.97
C CYS A 56 4.62 -3.60 1.50
N GLY A 57 3.56 -3.81 2.30
CA GLY A 57 2.55 -4.84 2.02
C GLY A 57 1.79 -4.68 0.70
N GLY A 58 1.59 -3.44 0.26
CA GLY A 58 1.03 -3.09 -1.04
C GLY A 58 2.05 -2.48 -2.00
N GLY A 59 3.29 -2.27 -1.55
CA GLY A 59 4.30 -1.50 -2.26
C GLY A 59 4.28 0.00 -1.90
N LEU A 60 5.47 0.60 -1.98
CA LEU A 60 5.65 2.05 -1.95
C LEU A 60 6.22 2.47 -3.29
N ASP A 61 5.53 3.36 -3.97
CA ASP A 61 6.01 3.96 -5.22
C ASP A 61 6.56 5.35 -4.94
N PHE A 62 7.70 5.63 -5.52
CA PHE A 62 8.37 6.91 -5.48
C PHE A 62 8.41 7.48 -6.89
N SER A 63 7.96 8.71 -7.05
CA SER A 63 8.01 9.42 -8.33
C SER A 63 8.54 10.81 -8.07
N SER A 64 9.63 11.21 -8.73
CA SER A 64 10.14 12.59 -8.69
C SER A 64 9.10 13.56 -9.24
N GLU A 65 9.13 14.83 -8.82
CA GLU A 65 8.14 15.82 -9.27
C GLU A 65 8.22 16.07 -10.79
N ASP A 66 9.37 15.92 -11.38
CA ASP A 66 9.60 16.01 -12.83
C ASP A 66 9.34 14.68 -13.57
N ALA A 67 8.94 13.62 -12.85
CA ALA A 67 8.72 12.27 -13.34
C ALA A 67 9.95 11.66 -14.08
N ALA A 68 11.14 12.22 -13.86
CA ALA A 68 12.38 11.71 -14.47
C ALA A 68 12.94 10.49 -13.73
N ASP A 69 12.55 10.31 -12.46
CA ASP A 69 12.96 9.20 -11.63
C ASP A 69 11.74 8.57 -10.95
N GLU A 70 11.50 7.30 -11.24
CA GLU A 70 10.40 6.53 -10.67
C GLU A 70 10.89 5.13 -10.29
N PHE A 71 10.58 4.72 -9.06
CA PHE A 71 10.87 3.37 -8.58
C PHE A 71 9.85 2.93 -7.53
N SER A 72 9.74 1.62 -7.34
CA SER A 72 8.85 1.03 -6.34
C SER A 72 9.61 0.16 -5.36
N VAL A 73 9.16 0.14 -4.12
CA VAL A 73 9.61 -0.82 -3.10
C VAL A 73 8.50 -1.83 -2.87
N ILE A 74 8.79 -3.09 -3.16
CA ILE A 74 7.82 -4.18 -3.04
C ILE A 74 8.32 -5.24 -2.05
N TYR A 75 7.36 -5.95 -1.46
CA TYR A 75 7.65 -7.13 -0.67
C TYR A 75 7.94 -8.34 -1.57
N ASN A 76 9.04 -9.03 -1.34
CA ASN A 76 9.40 -10.22 -2.10
C ASN A 76 8.60 -11.45 -1.65
N LYS A 77 7.53 -11.76 -2.37
CA LYS A 77 6.65 -12.91 -2.11
C LYS A 77 7.32 -14.29 -2.28
N ASN A 78 8.54 -14.36 -2.85
CA ASN A 78 9.23 -15.61 -3.10
C ASN A 78 9.94 -16.19 -1.87
N ILE A 79 9.97 -15.48 -0.76
CA ILE A 79 10.38 -16.03 0.52
C ILE A 79 9.15 -16.73 1.09
N HIS A 80 9.16 -18.06 1.10
CA HIS A 80 8.08 -18.96 1.50
C HIS A 80 7.57 -18.73 2.94
N ALA A 81 6.78 -17.71 3.17
CA ALA A 81 6.12 -17.49 4.45
C ALA A 81 4.70 -16.98 4.22
N PHE A 82 3.85 -17.84 3.63
CA PHE A 82 2.48 -17.47 3.27
C PHE A 82 1.53 -17.37 4.48
N TRP A 83 1.91 -17.74 5.71
CA TRP A 83 0.95 -17.92 6.80
C TRP A 83 1.31 -17.31 8.16
N TYR A 84 2.55 -16.95 8.44
CA TYR A 84 2.91 -16.38 9.75
C TYR A 84 4.16 -15.51 9.60
N ASP A 85 3.98 -14.25 9.30
CA ASP A 85 5.11 -13.35 9.25
C ASP A 85 5.13 -12.35 10.40
N SER A 86 5.87 -12.73 11.43
CA SER A 86 6.47 -11.82 12.39
C SER A 86 7.51 -10.87 11.74
N TYR A 87 7.70 -10.94 10.43
CA TYR A 87 8.62 -10.12 9.62
C TYR A 87 7.92 -9.16 8.67
N ASN A 88 6.76 -8.70 9.05
CA ASN A 88 6.11 -7.63 8.32
C ASN A 88 6.60 -6.30 8.91
N PRO A 89 7.63 -5.62 8.35
CA PRO A 89 8.18 -4.46 8.99
C PRO A 89 7.13 -3.35 9.00
N SER A 90 6.62 -3.06 10.19
CA SER A 90 5.83 -1.83 10.42
C SER A 90 6.67 -0.58 10.24
N VAL A 91 8.00 -0.76 10.13
CA VAL A 91 9.01 0.29 9.94
C VAL A 91 9.95 -0.10 8.80
N LEU A 92 10.17 0.81 7.87
CA LEU A 92 11.10 0.69 6.75
C LEU A 92 12.20 1.73 6.87
N ASP A 93 13.43 1.30 7.18
CA ASP A 93 14.62 2.15 7.16
C ASP A 93 15.09 2.34 5.72
N ILE A 94 15.13 3.60 5.25
CA ILE A 94 15.53 3.91 3.87
C ILE A 94 17.02 3.72 3.61
N ASN A 95 17.85 3.69 4.65
CA ASN A 95 19.30 3.47 4.58
C ASN A 95 19.68 2.00 4.80
N ASN A 96 18.75 1.19 5.31
CA ASN A 96 18.98 -0.23 5.58
C ASN A 96 17.72 -1.03 5.28
N LEU A 97 17.47 -1.26 3.99
CA LEU A 97 16.29 -1.98 3.55
C LEU A 97 16.30 -3.42 4.05
N PRO A 98 15.19 -3.91 4.61
CA PRO A 98 15.06 -5.31 5.01
C PRO A 98 15.28 -6.26 3.83
N ALA A 99 15.87 -7.43 4.09
CA ALA A 99 16.12 -8.47 3.09
C ALA A 99 14.86 -8.96 2.37
N CYS A 100 13.68 -8.76 2.97
CA CYS A 100 12.39 -9.08 2.37
C CYS A 100 11.90 -8.03 1.36
N CYS A 101 12.54 -6.87 1.26
CA CYS A 101 12.18 -5.83 0.30
C CYS A 101 13.01 -5.92 -0.98
N ARG A 102 12.40 -5.49 -2.08
CA ARG A 102 13.03 -5.34 -3.39
C ARG A 102 12.70 -3.96 -3.93
N VAL A 103 13.64 -3.38 -4.63
CA VAL A 103 13.43 -2.14 -5.38
C VAL A 103 13.22 -2.51 -6.84
N VAL A 104 12.13 -2.03 -7.42
CA VAL A 104 11.84 -2.16 -8.85
C VAL A 104 12.16 -0.82 -9.49
N LEU A 105 13.10 -0.83 -10.42
CA LEU A 105 13.56 0.33 -11.17
C LEU A 105 13.53 -0.01 -12.65
N HIS A 106 12.75 0.71 -13.45
CA HIS A 106 12.63 0.49 -14.90
C HIS A 106 12.40 -0.99 -15.28
N ASP A 107 11.47 -1.66 -14.61
CA ASP A 107 11.13 -3.10 -14.78
C ASP A 107 12.16 -4.09 -14.24
N ASP A 108 13.33 -3.65 -13.81
CA ASP A 108 14.32 -4.48 -13.14
C ASP A 108 14.04 -4.59 -11.63
N THR A 109 14.08 -5.80 -11.11
CA THR A 109 13.90 -6.05 -9.67
C THR A 109 15.27 -6.23 -9.01
N LEU A 110 15.66 -5.26 -8.18
CA LEU A 110 16.98 -5.17 -7.59
C LEU A 110 16.95 -5.46 -6.09
N LEU A 111 17.99 -6.13 -5.59
CA LEU A 111 18.28 -6.24 -4.17
C LEU A 111 19.19 -5.07 -3.77
N LEU A 112 18.61 -4.01 -3.26
CA LEU A 112 19.36 -2.85 -2.76
C LEU A 112 19.30 -2.82 -1.23
N HIS A 113 20.38 -2.36 -0.61
CA HIS A 113 20.45 -2.18 0.84
C HIS A 113 19.91 -0.82 1.29
N ARG A 114 19.68 0.10 0.37
CA ARG A 114 19.13 1.44 0.64
C ARG A 114 18.27 1.91 -0.53
N LEU A 115 17.38 2.86 -0.28
CA LEU A 115 16.60 3.49 -1.35
C LEU A 115 17.52 4.31 -2.29
N PRO A 116 17.30 4.21 -3.62
CA PRO A 116 18.09 4.94 -4.62
C PRO A 116 17.59 6.39 -4.77
N LEU A 117 17.49 7.13 -3.67
CA LEU A 117 17.05 8.53 -3.69
C LEU A 117 18.12 9.43 -4.30
N LEU A 118 17.75 10.21 -5.32
CA LEU A 118 18.62 11.20 -5.95
C LEU A 118 18.81 12.43 -5.04
N PRO A 119 19.96 13.10 -5.12
CA PRO A 119 20.20 14.36 -4.43
C PRO A 119 19.27 15.49 -4.89
N ASN A 120 18.93 16.40 -3.97
CA ASN A 120 18.16 17.62 -4.22
C ASN A 120 16.83 17.37 -4.97
N THR A 121 16.18 16.25 -4.70
CA THR A 121 14.99 15.79 -5.43
C THR A 121 13.79 15.75 -4.50
N ALA A 122 12.65 16.21 -4.99
CA ALA A 122 11.36 16.04 -4.34
C ALA A 122 10.65 14.81 -4.91
N TYR A 123 10.26 13.88 -4.03
CA TYR A 123 9.53 12.66 -4.39
C TYR A 123 8.12 12.68 -3.83
N ASN A 124 7.18 12.38 -4.68
CA ASN A 124 5.83 11.98 -4.27
C ASN A 124 5.86 10.50 -3.92
N VAL A 125 5.48 10.18 -2.69
CA VAL A 125 5.41 8.80 -2.19
C VAL A 125 3.98 8.35 -2.22
N TYR A 126 3.74 7.26 -2.93
CA TYR A 126 2.43 6.62 -3.06
C TYR A 126 2.45 5.28 -2.35
N ARG A 127 1.39 4.98 -1.63
CA ARG A 127 1.16 3.66 -1.09
C ARG A 127 0.10 2.95 -1.92
N MET A 128 0.36 1.71 -2.25
CA MET A 128 -0.66 0.85 -2.83
C MET A 128 -1.55 0.33 -1.69
N SER A 129 -2.79 0.79 -1.66
CA SER A 129 -3.81 0.29 -0.72
C SER A 129 -4.88 -0.44 -1.52
N GLY A 130 -4.88 -1.77 -1.43
CA GLY A 130 -5.78 -2.61 -2.20
C GLY A 130 -5.67 -2.36 -3.70
N CYS A 131 -6.69 -1.71 -4.28
CA CYS A 131 -6.76 -1.43 -5.72
C CYS A 131 -6.36 0.01 -6.10
N ARG A 132 -5.92 0.83 -5.15
CA ARG A 132 -5.64 2.25 -5.38
C ARG A 132 -4.20 2.62 -5.04
N ARG A 133 -3.58 3.41 -5.92
CA ARG A 133 -2.35 4.15 -5.65
C ARG A 133 -2.74 5.48 -5.00
N VAL A 134 -2.39 5.65 -3.73
CA VAL A 134 -2.72 6.85 -2.96
C VAL A 134 -1.44 7.61 -2.64
N ARG A 135 -1.40 8.91 -3.01
CA ARG A 135 -0.30 9.78 -2.67
C ARG A 135 -0.39 10.12 -1.18
N THR A 136 0.54 9.61 -0.39
CA THR A 136 0.51 9.75 1.07
C THR A 136 1.38 10.88 1.59
N LEU A 137 2.58 11.03 1.04
CA LEU A 137 3.50 12.12 1.42
C LEU A 137 4.33 12.60 0.23
N THR A 138 4.93 13.78 0.43
CA THR A 138 6.05 14.28 -0.38
C THR A 138 7.28 14.35 0.53
N ILE A 139 8.40 13.83 0.07
CA ILE A 139 9.71 13.94 0.74
C ILE A 139 10.67 14.76 -0.13
N VAL A 140 11.61 15.45 0.50
CA VAL A 140 12.65 16.23 -0.19
C VAL A 140 14.01 15.81 0.32
N THR A 141 14.93 15.53 -0.59
CA THR A 141 16.30 15.13 -0.28
C THR A 141 17.28 16.31 -0.37
N ASP A 142 18.36 16.23 0.39
CA ASP A 142 19.51 17.14 0.32
C ASP A 142 20.53 16.69 -0.76
N GLN A 143 21.70 17.37 -0.79
CA GLN A 143 22.80 17.05 -1.70
C GLN A 143 23.38 15.65 -1.53
N GLN A 144 23.16 15.00 -0.39
CA GLN A 144 23.60 13.63 -0.09
C GLN A 144 22.51 12.58 -0.32
N GLY A 145 21.32 12.99 -0.77
CA GLY A 145 20.17 12.10 -0.94
C GLY A 145 19.48 11.73 0.38
N LYS A 146 19.80 12.45 1.49
CA LYS A 146 19.12 12.28 2.77
C LYS A 146 17.83 13.09 2.77
N VAL A 147 16.74 12.52 3.30
CA VAL A 147 15.48 13.23 3.45
C VAL A 147 15.60 14.30 4.53
N VAL A 148 15.40 15.57 4.15
CA VAL A 148 15.50 16.74 5.04
C VAL A 148 14.16 17.41 5.31
N HIS A 149 13.16 17.14 4.47
CA HIS A 149 11.81 17.66 4.64
C HIS A 149 10.80 16.64 4.16
N TYR A 150 9.62 16.63 4.80
CA TYR A 150 8.46 15.91 4.30
C TYR A 150 7.16 16.67 4.56
N ARG A 151 6.16 16.41 3.74
CA ARG A 151 4.81 16.92 3.90
C ARG A 151 3.82 15.78 3.71
N LYS A 152 2.92 15.62 4.66
CA LYS A 152 1.76 14.74 4.50
C LYS A 152 0.78 15.40 3.53
N ASN A 153 0.26 14.62 2.59
CA ASN A 153 -0.78 15.12 1.69
C ASN A 153 -2.12 14.89 2.39
N ASP A 154 -2.80 15.96 2.73
CA ASP A 154 -4.17 15.93 3.22
C ASP A 154 -5.09 15.64 2.02
N PHE A 155 -6.02 14.70 2.21
CA PHE A 155 -7.05 14.35 1.22
C PHE A 155 -8.31 15.13 1.48
#